data_5bd3e5b0cc11cfdd30146011cf71c23e
#
_entry.id   5bd3e5b0cc11cfdd30146011cf71c23e
#
_cell.length_a   1.000
_cell.length_b   1.000
_cell.length_c   1.000
_cell.angle_alpha   90.00
_cell.angle_beta   90.00
_cell.angle_gamma   90.00
#
_symmetry.space_group_name_H-M   'P 1'
#
loop_
_entity.id
_entity.type
_entity.pdbx_description
1 polymer ?
#
loop_
_entity_poly.entity_id
_entity_poly.type
_entity_poly.pdbx_seq_one_letter_code
_entity_poly.pdbx_strand_id
1 'polypeptide(L)'
;MEARNGFTVQVSHKPFLPVDDDEIQAVLTVTARGTAPSAGPPRHAEVIVVDCSGSMGVPATKISAARRATVAALRDLPDGTLFAVVQGAERARMVYPAHKRLAEASPRTRAEAIAAVQHLDSSGGTAMHTWLARARRLLAGSTADIRHVILLTDGHNRAAQTALEEEVERCVGVFSCDPTGIGEDWEPRDLLMIARRLGGRARAHADGGAAELEADFTAVTRAVMAKRVPAVRLVVRTLAHVEVGFLRQMFPTRVELTPERISPDGCTVEYNLGAWGEELREYLISLRFPKTGMPGRSAGIRQRLARVDLWAGRSAGESPDVSAPIAVEWTDDPRRSTVINPQVSHH
;
A
#
# COMPACT_ATOMS: atom_id res chain seq x y z
N MET A 1 -16.15 11.69 18.57
CA MET A 1 -14.74 11.89 19.02
C MET A 1 -14.11 12.84 18.04
N GLU A 2 -13.59 13.98 18.50
CA GLU A 2 -13.04 15.00 17.62
C GLU A 2 -11.80 14.48 16.89
N ALA A 3 -11.82 14.63 15.58
CA ALA A 3 -10.72 14.28 14.69
C ALA A 3 -9.55 15.26 14.90
N ARG A 4 -8.42 14.79 15.39
CA ARG A 4 -7.18 15.54 15.29
C ARG A 4 -6.54 15.22 13.93
N ASN A 5 -6.00 16.23 13.27
CA ASN A 5 -5.33 16.12 11.95
C ASN A 5 -6.18 15.48 10.82
N GLY A 6 -7.52 15.60 10.88
CA GLY A 6 -8.40 15.14 9.80
C GLY A 6 -8.63 13.63 9.72
N PHE A 7 -8.14 12.84 10.68
CA PHE A 7 -8.38 11.40 10.73
C PHE A 7 -9.54 11.05 11.66
N THR A 8 -10.35 10.07 11.23
CA THR A 8 -11.39 9.45 12.06
C THR A 8 -11.28 7.93 11.97
N VAL A 9 -11.59 7.24 13.08
CA VAL A 9 -11.69 5.78 13.13
C VAL A 9 -13.07 5.41 13.68
N GLN A 10 -13.82 4.70 12.86
CA GLN A 10 -15.07 4.05 13.26
C GLN A 10 -14.83 2.56 13.46
N VAL A 11 -15.36 1.98 14.53
CA VAL A 11 -15.26 0.55 14.82
C VAL A 11 -16.65 -0.05 14.80
N SER A 12 -16.84 -1.06 13.95
CA SER A 12 -18.09 -1.79 13.81
C SER A 12 -17.85 -3.27 14.11
N HIS A 13 -18.58 -3.82 15.07
CA HIS A 13 -18.51 -5.24 15.45
C HIS A 13 -19.85 -5.70 16.05
N LYS A 14 -20.00 -6.99 16.34
CA LYS A 14 -21.13 -7.49 17.13
C LYS A 14 -21.03 -6.93 18.54
N PRO A 15 -22.09 -6.26 19.05
CA PRO A 15 -22.04 -5.67 20.39
C PRO A 15 -22.12 -6.71 21.51
N PHE A 16 -22.74 -7.87 21.23
CA PHE A 16 -22.93 -8.99 22.18
C PHE A 16 -22.15 -10.20 21.68
N LEU A 17 -21.40 -10.82 22.59
CA LEU A 17 -20.59 -11.97 22.31
C LEU A 17 -20.93 -13.10 23.29
N PRO A 18 -21.20 -14.34 22.83
CA PRO A 18 -21.39 -15.50 23.71
C PRO A 18 -20.22 -15.68 24.66
N VAL A 19 -20.53 -16.09 25.89
CA VAL A 19 -19.50 -16.35 26.91
C VAL A 19 -18.59 -17.53 26.57
N ASP A 20 -18.91 -18.35 25.57
CA ASP A 20 -18.14 -19.49 25.08
C ASP A 20 -17.42 -19.24 23.74
N ASP A 21 -17.60 -18.05 23.13
CA ASP A 21 -16.84 -17.67 21.92
C ASP A 21 -15.35 -17.45 22.23
N ASP A 22 -14.50 -17.64 21.23
CA ASP A 22 -13.05 -17.48 21.33
C ASP A 22 -12.48 -16.48 20.32
N GLU A 23 -13.34 -15.85 19.51
CA GLU A 23 -12.94 -14.88 18.50
C GLU A 23 -13.99 -13.79 18.33
N ILE A 24 -13.56 -12.59 18.03
CA ILE A 24 -14.39 -11.51 17.51
C ILE A 24 -13.72 -10.87 16.29
N GLN A 25 -14.54 -10.53 15.30
CA GLN A 25 -14.10 -9.72 14.17
C GLN A 25 -14.73 -8.33 14.25
N ALA A 26 -13.93 -7.31 13.95
CA ALA A 26 -14.35 -5.92 13.89
C ALA A 26 -13.89 -5.27 12.59
N VAL A 27 -14.74 -4.41 12.02
CA VAL A 27 -14.39 -3.55 10.89
C VAL A 27 -13.95 -2.20 11.42
N LEU A 28 -12.76 -1.77 11.02
CA LEU A 28 -12.21 -0.46 11.29
C LEU A 28 -12.34 0.37 10.01
N THR A 29 -13.21 1.37 10.00
CA THR A 29 -13.31 2.34 8.92
C THR A 29 -12.48 3.56 9.28
N VAL A 30 -11.35 3.74 8.59
CA VAL A 30 -10.44 4.87 8.76
C VAL A 30 -10.70 5.86 7.62
N THR A 31 -11.02 7.10 7.97
CA THR A 31 -11.24 8.19 6.99
C THR A 31 -10.26 9.32 7.26
N ALA A 32 -9.65 9.83 6.21
CA ALA A 32 -8.80 11.02 6.23
C ALA A 32 -9.44 12.13 5.39
N ARG A 33 -9.70 13.30 5.99
CA ARG A 33 -10.26 14.48 5.33
C ARG A 33 -9.61 15.75 5.86
N GLY A 34 -9.28 16.69 4.97
CA GLY A 34 -8.67 17.96 5.37
C GLY A 34 -7.32 17.77 6.08
N THR A 35 -6.57 16.74 5.73
CA THR A 35 -5.29 16.44 6.35
C THR A 35 -4.28 17.54 6.03
N ALA A 36 -3.94 18.35 7.02
CA ALA A 36 -2.86 19.33 6.92
C ALA A 36 -1.54 18.66 7.34
N PRO A 37 -0.47 18.73 6.54
CA PRO A 37 0.83 18.25 6.97
C PRO A 37 1.34 19.12 8.12
N SER A 38 1.81 18.48 9.20
CA SER A 38 2.32 19.18 10.41
C SER A 38 3.61 19.95 10.19
N ALA A 39 4.32 19.73 9.09
CA ALA A 39 5.65 20.30 8.80
C ALA A 39 5.81 20.80 7.34
N GLY A 40 4.71 21.23 6.68
CA GLY A 40 4.72 21.61 5.25
C GLY A 40 4.39 20.47 4.30
N PRO A 41 4.21 20.75 2.99
CA PRO A 41 3.84 19.72 2.02
C PRO A 41 4.95 18.68 1.90
N PRO A 42 4.62 17.37 1.90
CA PRO A 42 5.62 16.32 1.77
C PRO A 42 6.29 16.37 0.40
N ARG A 43 7.58 16.04 0.38
CA ARG A 43 8.31 15.86 -0.88
C ARG A 43 8.01 14.48 -1.44
N HIS A 44 7.72 14.42 -2.74
CA HIS A 44 7.43 13.18 -3.45
C HIS A 44 8.61 12.73 -4.30
N ALA A 45 8.79 11.42 -4.42
CA ALA A 45 9.68 10.81 -5.40
C ALA A 45 8.96 9.69 -6.17
N GLU A 46 9.05 9.73 -7.49
CA GLU A 46 8.44 8.77 -8.41
C GLU A 46 9.49 8.11 -9.29
N VAL A 47 9.53 6.78 -9.33
CA VAL A 47 10.33 6.04 -10.29
C VAL A 47 9.42 5.25 -11.21
N ILE A 48 9.47 5.53 -12.50
CA ILE A 48 8.70 4.79 -13.50
C ILE A 48 9.64 3.74 -14.13
N VAL A 49 9.29 2.47 -13.92
CA VAL A 49 10.02 1.32 -14.49
C VAL A 49 9.22 0.76 -15.65
N VAL A 50 9.81 0.79 -16.83
CA VAL A 50 9.19 0.30 -18.06
C VAL A 50 9.91 -0.96 -18.53
N ASP A 51 9.18 -2.06 -18.62
CA ASP A 51 9.68 -3.27 -19.24
C ASP A 51 9.98 -3.00 -20.72
N CYS A 52 11.19 -3.33 -21.10
CA CYS A 52 11.69 -3.25 -22.47
C CYS A 52 12.29 -4.60 -22.90
N SER A 53 11.81 -5.71 -22.32
CA SER A 53 12.16 -7.07 -22.77
C SER A 53 11.67 -7.32 -24.20
N GLY A 54 12.19 -8.39 -24.83
CA GLY A 54 11.86 -8.71 -26.21
C GLY A 54 10.37 -8.91 -26.48
N SER A 55 9.59 -9.40 -25.50
CA SER A 55 8.14 -9.58 -25.58
C SER A 55 7.37 -8.28 -25.78
N MET A 56 7.85 -7.17 -25.22
CA MET A 56 7.25 -5.85 -25.41
C MET A 56 7.26 -5.35 -26.86
N GLY A 57 8.09 -5.95 -27.72
CA GLY A 57 8.13 -5.68 -29.14
C GLY A 57 7.14 -6.46 -29.98
N VAL A 58 6.42 -7.43 -29.37
CA VAL A 58 5.51 -8.35 -30.12
C VAL A 58 4.18 -8.47 -29.36
N PRO A 59 3.13 -7.83 -29.86
CA PRO A 59 3.12 -6.85 -30.97
C PRO A 59 3.77 -5.52 -30.56
N ALA A 60 4.28 -4.77 -31.53
CA ALA A 60 4.93 -3.48 -31.29
C ALA A 60 4.02 -2.41 -30.66
N THR A 61 2.72 -2.69 -30.58
CA THR A 61 1.72 -1.87 -29.87
C THR A 61 2.01 -1.79 -28.37
N LYS A 62 2.55 -2.87 -27.74
CA LYS A 62 2.85 -2.91 -26.30
C LYS A 62 3.88 -1.84 -25.90
N ILE A 63 5.04 -1.84 -26.54
CA ILE A 63 6.10 -0.84 -26.24
C ILE A 63 5.64 0.59 -26.59
N SER A 64 4.82 0.73 -27.65
CA SER A 64 4.23 2.01 -28.03
C SER A 64 3.24 2.51 -26.96
N ALA A 65 2.37 1.63 -26.42
CA ALA A 65 1.47 1.96 -25.34
C ALA A 65 2.22 2.30 -24.05
N ALA A 66 3.28 1.54 -23.72
CA ALA A 66 4.15 1.81 -22.58
C ALA A 66 4.82 3.19 -22.64
N ARG A 67 5.32 3.58 -23.81
CA ARG A 67 5.88 4.94 -24.02
C ARG A 67 4.83 6.02 -23.78
N ARG A 68 3.61 5.87 -24.35
CA ARG A 68 2.53 6.86 -24.18
C ARG A 68 2.07 6.97 -22.73
N ALA A 69 1.87 5.86 -22.03
CA ALA A 69 1.52 5.86 -20.63
C ALA A 69 2.59 6.52 -19.76
N THR A 70 3.87 6.23 -20.02
CA THR A 70 4.99 6.87 -19.33
C THR A 70 5.02 8.39 -19.58
N VAL A 71 4.78 8.82 -20.82
CA VAL A 71 4.67 10.24 -21.17
C VAL A 71 3.51 10.92 -20.45
N ALA A 72 2.35 10.26 -20.34
CA ALA A 72 1.20 10.76 -19.61
C ALA A 72 1.52 10.97 -18.13
N ALA A 73 2.12 9.98 -17.48
CA ALA A 73 2.59 10.09 -16.09
C ALA A 73 3.59 11.24 -15.89
N LEU A 74 4.58 11.37 -16.78
CA LEU A 74 5.59 12.42 -16.71
C LEU A 74 5.00 13.83 -16.82
N ARG A 75 3.95 14.01 -17.65
CA ARG A 75 3.25 15.30 -17.81
C ARG A 75 2.51 15.71 -16.54
N ASP A 76 2.04 14.73 -15.78
CA ASP A 76 1.26 14.96 -14.56
C ASP A 76 2.12 15.11 -13.29
N LEU A 77 3.44 14.93 -13.37
CA LEU A 77 4.32 15.19 -12.23
C LEU A 77 4.33 16.69 -11.88
N PRO A 78 3.98 17.08 -10.65
CA PRO A 78 4.13 18.47 -10.21
C PRO A 78 5.59 18.91 -10.19
N ASP A 79 5.84 20.22 -10.39
CA ASP A 79 7.17 20.79 -10.22
C ASP A 79 7.71 20.52 -8.81
N GLY A 80 9.01 20.25 -8.71
CA GLY A 80 9.68 19.89 -7.47
C GLY A 80 9.62 18.40 -7.10
N THR A 81 8.81 17.58 -7.77
CA THR A 81 8.79 16.13 -7.58
C THR A 81 10.13 15.53 -8.01
N LEU A 82 10.73 14.69 -7.18
CA LEU A 82 11.92 13.92 -7.57
C LEU A 82 11.49 12.75 -8.46
N PHE A 83 12.14 12.53 -9.61
CA PHE A 83 11.72 11.44 -10.48
C PHE A 83 12.86 10.80 -11.27
N ALA A 84 12.61 9.59 -11.75
CA ALA A 84 13.45 8.90 -12.73
C ALA A 84 12.62 7.97 -13.62
N VAL A 85 13.10 7.71 -14.82
CA VAL A 85 12.60 6.65 -15.70
C VAL A 85 13.70 5.59 -15.86
N VAL A 86 13.31 4.33 -15.66
CA VAL A 86 14.19 3.17 -15.70
C VAL A 86 13.68 2.19 -16.76
N GLN A 87 14.57 1.79 -17.66
CA GLN A 87 14.36 0.69 -18.58
C GLN A 87 14.61 -0.64 -17.85
N GLY A 88 13.62 -1.51 -17.85
CA GLY A 88 13.70 -2.87 -17.36
C GLY A 88 13.96 -3.86 -18.50
N ALA A 89 14.98 -4.71 -18.34
CA ALA A 89 15.31 -5.84 -19.20
C ALA A 89 16.03 -6.89 -18.31
N GLU A 90 17.01 -7.65 -18.84
CA GLU A 90 17.91 -8.48 -18.01
C GLU A 90 18.64 -7.67 -16.93
N ARG A 91 18.88 -6.39 -17.22
CA ARG A 91 19.47 -5.41 -16.29
C ARG A 91 18.73 -4.10 -16.38
N ALA A 92 18.47 -3.50 -15.23
CA ALA A 92 17.89 -2.17 -15.17
C ALA A 92 18.87 -1.08 -15.65
N ARG A 93 18.41 -0.22 -16.55
CA ARG A 93 19.19 0.93 -17.08
C ARG A 93 18.44 2.23 -16.82
N MET A 94 19.17 3.31 -16.56
CA MET A 94 18.58 4.64 -16.48
C MET A 94 18.21 5.11 -17.90
N VAL A 95 16.98 5.59 -18.06
CA VAL A 95 16.50 6.31 -19.24
C VAL A 95 16.65 7.80 -19.00
N TYR A 96 16.14 8.25 -17.85
CA TYR A 96 16.26 9.63 -17.41
C TYR A 96 16.27 9.73 -15.88
N PRO A 97 17.11 10.58 -15.30
CA PRO A 97 18.26 11.24 -15.94
C PRO A 97 19.35 10.22 -16.29
N ALA A 98 20.32 10.62 -17.12
CA ALA A 98 21.44 9.75 -17.50
C ALA A 98 22.31 9.32 -16.30
N HIS A 99 22.25 10.08 -15.20
CA HIS A 99 22.98 9.78 -13.96
C HIS A 99 22.16 8.89 -13.04
N LYS A 100 22.84 8.11 -12.19
CA LYS A 100 22.20 7.20 -11.18
C LYS A 100 21.64 7.98 -9.97
N ARG A 101 20.82 8.98 -10.22
CA ARG A 101 20.13 9.81 -9.21
C ARG A 101 18.77 10.24 -9.74
N LEU A 102 17.92 10.77 -8.87
CA LEU A 102 16.65 11.38 -9.28
C LEU A 102 16.88 12.79 -9.84
N ALA A 103 16.06 13.19 -10.79
CA ALA A 103 15.93 14.57 -11.26
C ALA A 103 14.77 15.25 -10.53
N GLU A 104 14.83 16.57 -10.41
CA GLU A 104 13.68 17.36 -9.93
C GLU A 104 12.81 17.75 -11.14
N ALA A 105 11.50 17.54 -11.03
CA ALA A 105 10.54 17.83 -12.07
C ALA A 105 10.42 19.34 -12.29
N SER A 106 10.53 19.73 -13.54
CA SER A 106 10.31 21.06 -14.05
C SER A 106 9.85 20.95 -15.51
N PRO A 107 9.33 21.98 -16.16
CA PRO A 107 8.99 21.93 -17.58
C PRO A 107 10.12 21.39 -18.45
N ARG A 108 11.36 21.80 -18.16
CA ARG A 108 12.56 21.38 -18.90
C ARG A 108 12.87 19.89 -18.66
N THR A 109 12.96 19.44 -17.41
CA THR A 109 13.37 18.06 -17.10
C THR A 109 12.30 17.06 -17.52
N ARG A 110 11.01 17.43 -17.46
CA ARG A 110 9.93 16.61 -18.04
C ARG A 110 10.05 16.47 -19.54
N ALA A 111 10.34 17.57 -20.26
CA ALA A 111 10.53 17.54 -21.72
C ALA A 111 11.73 16.66 -22.10
N GLU A 112 12.85 16.78 -21.40
CA GLU A 112 14.04 15.93 -21.59
C GLU A 112 13.73 14.44 -21.36
N ALA A 113 12.99 14.12 -20.29
CA ALA A 113 12.57 12.75 -19.98
C ALA A 113 11.62 12.19 -21.04
N ILE A 114 10.64 12.98 -21.49
CA ILE A 114 9.70 12.60 -22.56
C ILE A 114 10.47 12.29 -23.85
N ALA A 115 11.44 13.12 -24.22
CA ALA A 115 12.28 12.86 -25.39
C ALA A 115 13.05 11.55 -25.23
N ALA A 116 13.63 11.27 -24.05
CA ALA A 116 14.35 10.04 -23.79
C ALA A 116 13.44 8.80 -23.86
N VAL A 117 12.20 8.88 -23.34
CA VAL A 117 11.20 7.79 -23.37
C VAL A 117 10.81 7.41 -24.81
N GLN A 118 10.81 8.34 -25.77
CA GLN A 118 10.51 8.03 -27.18
C GLN A 118 11.53 7.08 -27.83
N HIS A 119 12.72 6.98 -27.27
CA HIS A 119 13.80 6.10 -27.75
C HIS A 119 13.87 4.76 -27.00
N LEU A 120 12.92 4.46 -26.09
CA LEU A 120 12.83 3.13 -25.49
C LEU A 120 12.63 2.09 -26.58
N ASP A 121 13.41 1.04 -26.55
CA ASP A 121 13.31 -0.07 -27.49
C ASP A 121 13.26 -1.39 -26.73
N SER A 122 12.67 -2.43 -27.35
CA SER A 122 12.46 -3.72 -26.74
C SER A 122 13.55 -4.71 -27.13
N SER A 123 14.27 -5.23 -26.12
CA SER A 123 15.28 -6.27 -26.31
C SER A 123 15.66 -6.95 -25.00
N GLY A 124 16.15 -8.19 -25.09
CA GLY A 124 16.64 -8.96 -23.94
C GLY A 124 15.54 -9.66 -23.15
N GLY A 125 15.89 -10.11 -21.95
CA GLY A 125 15.02 -10.86 -21.04
C GLY A 125 14.40 -9.98 -19.94
N THR A 126 13.67 -10.63 -19.01
CA THR A 126 12.94 -9.98 -17.92
C THR A 126 13.52 -10.41 -16.58
N ALA A 127 14.15 -9.48 -15.86
CA ALA A 127 14.72 -9.71 -14.53
C ALA A 127 14.28 -8.62 -13.54
N MET A 128 13.03 -8.73 -13.07
CA MET A 128 12.34 -7.72 -12.24
C MET A 128 13.09 -7.37 -10.95
N HIS A 129 13.81 -8.33 -10.34
CA HIS A 129 14.63 -8.06 -9.16
C HIS A 129 15.69 -6.98 -9.42
N THR A 130 16.27 -6.91 -10.64
CA THR A 130 17.25 -5.87 -10.99
C THR A 130 16.62 -4.50 -11.11
N TRP A 131 15.34 -4.46 -11.53
CA TRP A 131 14.56 -3.23 -11.69
C TRP A 131 14.19 -2.64 -10.34
N LEU A 132 13.65 -3.48 -9.45
CA LEU A 132 13.33 -3.10 -8.07
C LEU A 132 14.59 -2.67 -7.30
N ALA A 133 15.71 -3.38 -7.47
CA ALA A 133 17.00 -3.00 -6.88
C ALA A 133 17.48 -1.63 -7.38
N ARG A 134 17.25 -1.28 -8.65
CA ARG A 134 17.57 0.05 -9.17
C ARG A 134 16.67 1.11 -8.53
N ALA A 135 15.35 0.90 -8.51
CA ALA A 135 14.40 1.80 -7.88
C ALA A 135 14.74 2.01 -6.40
N ARG A 136 15.02 0.93 -5.65
CA ARG A 136 15.39 1.00 -4.24
C ARG A 136 16.63 1.87 -3.99
N ARG A 137 17.70 1.70 -4.78
CA ARG A 137 18.91 2.51 -4.62
C ARG A 137 18.67 3.99 -4.90
N LEU A 138 17.81 4.32 -5.89
CA LEU A 138 17.45 5.70 -6.19
C LEU A 138 16.63 6.34 -5.07
N LEU A 139 15.62 5.61 -4.58
CA LEU A 139 14.65 6.13 -3.61
C LEU A 139 15.20 6.12 -2.17
N ALA A 140 15.99 5.13 -1.77
CA ALA A 140 16.64 5.09 -0.47
C ALA A 140 17.62 6.26 -0.25
N GLY A 141 18.29 6.72 -1.33
CA GLY A 141 19.18 7.87 -1.29
C GLY A 141 18.48 9.23 -1.44
N SER A 142 17.15 9.26 -1.55
CA SER A 142 16.38 10.49 -1.74
C SER A 142 15.95 11.11 -0.41
N THR A 143 15.71 12.43 -0.43
CA THR A 143 15.15 13.20 0.69
C THR A 143 13.62 13.26 0.64
N ALA A 144 12.97 12.44 -0.22
CA ALA A 144 11.52 12.43 -0.35
C ALA A 144 10.87 11.72 0.84
N ASP A 145 9.75 12.27 1.28
CA ASP A 145 8.92 11.71 2.36
C ASP A 145 8.02 10.60 1.83
N ILE A 146 7.49 10.78 0.61
CA ILE A 146 6.63 9.82 -0.08
C ILE A 146 7.37 9.31 -1.30
N ARG A 147 7.60 8.00 -1.37
CA ARG A 147 8.38 7.32 -2.40
C ARG A 147 7.54 6.28 -3.08
N HIS A 148 7.47 6.34 -4.40
CA HIS A 148 6.60 5.47 -5.17
C HIS A 148 7.29 4.94 -6.43
N VAL A 149 6.84 3.77 -6.88
CA VAL A 149 7.27 3.12 -8.12
C VAL A 149 6.05 2.71 -8.92
N ILE A 150 5.97 3.14 -10.17
CA ILE A 150 5.11 2.53 -11.18
C ILE A 150 5.96 1.51 -11.95
N LEU A 151 5.50 0.27 -12.03
CA LEU A 151 6.19 -0.78 -12.76
C LEU A 151 5.28 -1.33 -13.86
N LEU A 152 5.67 -1.25 -15.11
CA LEU A 152 4.95 -1.80 -16.25
C LEU A 152 5.71 -2.98 -16.83
N THR A 153 5.01 -4.10 -17.06
CA THR A 153 5.57 -5.31 -17.69
C THR A 153 4.51 -6.05 -18.51
N ASP A 154 4.92 -6.75 -19.56
CA ASP A 154 4.07 -7.67 -20.33
C ASP A 154 4.48 -9.14 -20.14
N GLY A 155 5.43 -9.42 -19.27
CA GLY A 155 6.05 -10.73 -19.24
C GLY A 155 6.26 -11.32 -17.86
N HIS A 156 6.65 -12.60 -17.91
CA HIS A 156 7.06 -13.36 -16.74
C HIS A 156 8.46 -12.95 -16.30
N ASN A 157 8.68 -12.90 -15.00
CA ASN A 157 10.04 -12.83 -14.45
C ASN A 157 10.82 -14.09 -14.88
N ARG A 158 11.85 -13.93 -15.70
CA ARG A 158 12.69 -15.03 -16.19
C ARG A 158 13.89 -15.32 -15.29
N ALA A 159 14.13 -14.49 -14.30
CA ALA A 159 15.14 -14.72 -13.28
C ALA A 159 14.63 -15.72 -12.21
N ALA A 160 15.52 -16.19 -11.34
CA ALA A 160 15.14 -17.05 -10.22
C ALA A 160 14.07 -16.34 -9.35
N GLN A 161 13.00 -17.06 -9.03
CA GLN A 161 11.88 -16.54 -8.23
C GLN A 161 12.35 -16.05 -6.86
N THR A 162 13.28 -16.79 -6.23
CA THR A 162 13.88 -16.40 -4.96
C THR A 162 14.58 -15.04 -5.01
N ALA A 163 15.24 -14.70 -6.13
CA ALA A 163 15.88 -13.40 -6.28
C ALA A 163 14.87 -12.25 -6.32
N LEU A 164 13.69 -12.47 -6.92
CA LEU A 164 12.61 -11.48 -6.92
C LEU A 164 12.03 -11.32 -5.51
N GLU A 165 11.72 -12.41 -4.84
CA GLU A 165 11.15 -12.40 -3.48
C GLU A 165 12.11 -11.71 -2.48
N GLU A 166 13.40 -12.05 -2.51
CA GLU A 166 14.41 -11.40 -1.67
C GLU A 166 14.53 -9.90 -1.94
N GLU A 167 14.51 -9.48 -3.21
CA GLU A 167 14.63 -8.06 -3.51
C GLU A 167 13.35 -7.29 -3.14
N VAL A 168 12.17 -7.89 -3.27
CA VAL A 168 10.91 -7.30 -2.78
C VAL A 168 10.98 -7.08 -1.27
N GLU A 169 11.48 -8.06 -0.50
CA GLU A 169 11.67 -7.88 0.96
C GLU A 169 12.62 -6.73 1.29
N ARG A 170 13.70 -6.55 0.52
CA ARG A 170 14.62 -5.41 0.68
C ARG A 170 14.00 -4.06 0.33
N CYS A 171 12.92 -4.05 -0.45
CA CYS A 171 12.18 -2.85 -0.82
C CYS A 171 11.11 -2.46 0.20
N VAL A 172 10.69 -3.36 1.09
CA VAL A 172 9.68 -3.09 2.12
C VAL A 172 10.09 -1.87 2.97
N GLY A 173 9.17 -0.93 3.14
CA GLY A 173 9.42 0.31 3.88
C GLY A 173 10.25 1.38 3.12
N VAL A 174 10.82 1.06 1.96
CA VAL A 174 11.57 2.04 1.16
C VAL A 174 10.65 2.80 0.21
N PHE A 175 9.70 2.13 -0.44
CA PHE A 175 8.72 2.73 -1.34
C PHE A 175 7.47 1.86 -1.47
N SER A 176 6.37 2.44 -1.94
CA SER A 176 5.20 1.70 -2.41
C SER A 176 5.29 1.47 -3.93
N CYS A 177 4.74 0.34 -4.43
CA CYS A 177 4.84 -0.02 -5.85
C CYS A 177 3.48 -0.41 -6.43
N ASP A 178 3.09 0.24 -7.51
CA ASP A 178 1.92 -0.10 -8.32
C ASP A 178 2.38 -0.83 -9.61
N PRO A 179 2.45 -2.17 -9.61
CA PRO A 179 2.78 -2.92 -10.80
C PRO A 179 1.57 -3.06 -11.73
N THR A 180 1.81 -2.93 -13.03
CA THR A 180 0.80 -3.01 -14.08
C THR A 180 1.23 -4.03 -15.13
N GLY A 181 0.38 -5.04 -15.38
CA GLY A 181 0.52 -5.99 -16.48
C GLY A 181 -0.13 -5.45 -17.75
N ILE A 182 0.52 -5.63 -18.91
CA ILE A 182 -0.02 -5.33 -20.23
C ILE A 182 -0.05 -6.58 -21.10
N GLY A 183 -1.16 -6.81 -21.81
CA GLY A 183 -1.38 -8.03 -22.59
C GLY A 183 -1.81 -9.21 -21.74
N GLU A 184 -1.59 -10.43 -22.23
CA GLU A 184 -2.05 -11.66 -21.59
C GLU A 184 -0.91 -12.53 -21.02
N ASP A 185 0.36 -12.22 -21.34
CA ASP A 185 1.52 -13.07 -21.05
C ASP A 185 2.21 -12.79 -19.72
N TRP A 186 1.68 -11.90 -18.86
CA TRP A 186 2.26 -11.56 -17.56
C TRP A 186 1.83 -12.54 -16.45
N GLU A 187 2.65 -12.67 -15.40
CA GLU A 187 2.38 -13.56 -14.28
C GLU A 187 1.65 -12.79 -13.14
N PRO A 188 0.34 -13.08 -12.92
CA PRO A 188 -0.44 -12.42 -11.87
C PRO A 188 0.17 -12.56 -10.48
N ARG A 189 0.78 -13.72 -10.19
CA ARG A 189 1.38 -14.02 -8.90
C ARG A 189 2.49 -13.04 -8.54
N ASP A 190 3.38 -12.74 -9.49
CA ASP A 190 4.51 -11.86 -9.25
C ASP A 190 4.07 -10.42 -8.99
N LEU A 191 3.15 -9.91 -9.82
CA LEU A 191 2.64 -8.54 -9.65
C LEU A 191 1.81 -8.39 -8.38
N LEU A 192 0.98 -9.37 -8.05
CA LEU A 192 0.22 -9.38 -6.80
C LEU A 192 1.14 -9.46 -5.57
N MET A 193 2.20 -10.26 -5.64
CA MET A 193 3.20 -10.35 -4.57
C MET A 193 3.91 -9.01 -4.39
N ILE A 194 4.41 -8.37 -5.46
CA ILE A 194 5.05 -7.05 -5.41
C ILE A 194 4.09 -6.02 -4.82
N ALA A 195 2.86 -5.92 -5.33
CA ALA A 195 1.87 -4.96 -4.85
C ALA A 195 1.54 -5.14 -3.37
N ARG A 196 1.27 -6.39 -2.94
CA ARG A 196 0.94 -6.70 -1.55
C ARG A 196 2.07 -6.37 -0.59
N ARG A 197 3.30 -6.76 -0.94
CA ARG A 197 4.47 -6.53 -0.08
C ARG A 197 4.90 -5.07 -0.02
N LEU A 198 4.72 -4.33 -1.11
CA LEU A 198 5.15 -2.93 -1.22
C LEU A 198 3.99 -1.92 -1.08
N GLY A 199 2.82 -2.36 -0.62
CA GLY A 199 1.70 -1.48 -0.25
C GLY A 199 1.08 -0.72 -1.43
N GLY A 200 1.08 -1.29 -2.64
CA GLY A 200 0.46 -0.73 -3.83
C GLY A 200 -0.68 -1.58 -4.38
N ARG A 201 -1.02 -1.36 -5.65
CA ARG A 201 -2.07 -2.09 -6.38
C ARG A 201 -1.53 -2.70 -7.65
N ALA A 202 -1.76 -4.01 -7.84
CA ALA A 202 -1.58 -4.65 -9.14
C ALA A 202 -2.76 -4.31 -10.06
N ARG A 203 -2.44 -3.99 -11.32
CA ARG A 203 -3.40 -3.70 -12.39
C ARG A 203 -3.08 -4.53 -13.62
N ALA A 204 -4.05 -4.65 -14.52
CA ALA A 204 -3.89 -5.37 -15.78
C ALA A 204 -4.66 -4.67 -16.89
N HIS A 205 -4.06 -4.60 -18.07
CA HIS A 205 -4.68 -4.08 -19.28
C HIS A 205 -4.48 -5.08 -20.41
N ALA A 206 -5.57 -5.44 -21.12
CA ALA A 206 -5.52 -6.29 -22.29
C ALA A 206 -4.77 -5.59 -23.45
N ASP A 207 -4.33 -6.39 -24.42
CA ASP A 207 -3.72 -5.87 -25.64
C ASP A 207 -4.68 -4.92 -26.37
N GLY A 208 -4.19 -3.72 -26.71
CA GLY A 208 -4.98 -2.68 -27.38
C GLY A 208 -5.56 -1.60 -26.47
N GLY A 209 -5.53 -1.77 -25.13
CA GLY A 209 -6.01 -0.79 -24.15
C GLY A 209 -5.07 0.39 -23.89
N ALA A 210 -4.41 0.91 -24.93
CA ALA A 210 -3.40 1.96 -24.77
C ALA A 210 -3.95 3.25 -24.15
N ALA A 211 -5.17 3.65 -24.47
CA ALA A 211 -5.82 4.82 -23.89
C ALA A 211 -6.19 4.57 -22.41
N GLU A 212 -6.63 3.36 -22.09
CA GLU A 212 -6.92 2.94 -20.71
C GLU A 212 -5.64 2.91 -19.87
N LEU A 213 -4.53 2.40 -20.41
CA LEU A 213 -3.23 2.40 -19.76
C LEU A 213 -2.72 3.82 -19.50
N GLU A 214 -2.87 4.74 -20.46
CA GLU A 214 -2.52 6.15 -20.28
C GLU A 214 -3.35 6.81 -19.16
N ALA A 215 -4.66 6.57 -19.16
CA ALA A 215 -5.57 7.08 -18.14
C ALA A 215 -5.22 6.53 -16.75
N ASP A 216 -4.87 5.24 -16.67
CA ASP A 216 -4.50 4.59 -15.42
C ASP A 216 -3.17 5.14 -14.85
N PHE A 217 -2.15 5.32 -15.67
CA PHE A 217 -0.89 5.92 -15.24
C PHE A 217 -1.07 7.36 -14.74
N THR A 218 -1.88 8.13 -15.46
CA THR A 218 -2.31 9.47 -15.03
C THR A 218 -3.00 9.43 -13.67
N ALA A 219 -3.97 8.53 -13.48
CA ALA A 219 -4.73 8.39 -12.25
C ALA A 219 -3.84 7.95 -11.07
N VAL A 220 -2.92 6.99 -11.29
CA VAL A 220 -1.96 6.54 -10.28
C VAL A 220 -1.05 7.69 -9.86
N THR A 221 -0.44 8.38 -10.84
CA THR A 221 0.44 9.52 -10.56
C THR A 221 -0.28 10.59 -9.75
N ARG A 222 -1.49 11.00 -10.14
CA ARG A 222 -2.29 11.98 -9.42
C ARG A 222 -2.63 11.53 -8.00
N ALA A 223 -3.04 10.27 -7.84
CA ALA A 223 -3.38 9.71 -6.52
C ALA A 223 -2.16 9.70 -5.57
N VAL A 224 -0.98 9.37 -6.07
CA VAL A 224 0.26 9.40 -5.29
C VAL A 224 0.65 10.85 -4.95
N MET A 225 0.61 11.76 -5.92
CA MET A 225 0.96 13.18 -5.71
C MET A 225 -0.06 13.91 -4.81
N ALA A 226 -1.28 13.39 -4.68
CA ALA A 226 -2.30 13.92 -3.76
C ALA A 226 -2.08 13.48 -2.30
N LYS A 227 -1.21 12.52 -2.00
CA LYS A 227 -0.93 12.10 -0.62
C LYS A 227 -0.26 13.23 0.16
N ARG A 228 -0.71 13.43 1.40
CA ARG A 228 -0.26 14.53 2.27
C ARG A 228 0.41 14.04 3.56
N VAL A 229 0.13 12.81 3.97
CA VAL A 229 0.66 12.20 5.17
C VAL A 229 1.60 11.06 4.76
N PRO A 230 2.91 11.17 4.99
CA PRO A 230 3.90 10.20 4.50
C PRO A 230 3.75 8.81 5.09
N ALA A 231 3.36 8.73 6.36
CA ALA A 231 3.19 7.47 7.07
C ALA A 231 2.05 7.57 8.07
N VAL A 232 1.16 6.57 8.02
CA VAL A 232 0.13 6.37 9.03
C VAL A 232 0.39 5.04 9.72
N ARG A 233 0.40 5.05 11.05
CA ARG A 233 0.66 3.89 11.88
C ARG A 233 -0.58 3.56 12.69
N LEU A 234 -0.98 2.29 12.67
CA LEU A 234 -2.05 1.74 13.49
C LEU A 234 -1.44 0.86 14.57
N VAL A 235 -1.81 1.11 15.82
CA VAL A 235 -1.38 0.32 16.97
C VAL A 235 -2.59 -0.27 17.64
N VAL A 236 -2.62 -1.59 17.76
CA VAL A 236 -3.65 -2.33 18.48
C VAL A 236 -3.06 -2.72 19.84
N ARG A 237 -3.73 -2.26 20.91
CA ARG A 237 -3.39 -2.66 22.28
C ARG A 237 -4.52 -3.53 22.82
N THR A 238 -4.18 -4.77 23.13
CA THR A 238 -5.11 -5.77 23.64
C THR A 238 -5.03 -5.90 25.17
N LEU A 239 -6.05 -6.48 25.77
CA LEU A 239 -5.93 -7.00 27.13
C LEU A 239 -4.98 -8.21 27.17
N ALA A 240 -4.45 -8.51 28.34
CA ALA A 240 -3.77 -9.81 28.59
C ALA A 240 -4.72 -10.95 28.18
N HIS A 241 -4.19 -11.99 27.55
CA HIS A 241 -4.92 -13.13 26.97
C HIS A 241 -5.75 -12.83 25.70
N VAL A 242 -5.73 -11.61 25.15
CA VAL A 242 -6.33 -11.28 23.86
C VAL A 242 -5.22 -11.08 22.85
N GLU A 243 -5.28 -11.80 21.75
CA GLU A 243 -4.29 -11.77 20.67
C GLU A 243 -4.91 -11.20 19.39
N VAL A 244 -4.11 -10.50 18.60
CA VAL A 244 -4.51 -10.11 17.25
C VAL A 244 -4.30 -11.31 16.33
N GLY A 245 -5.38 -11.89 15.82
CA GLY A 245 -5.32 -13.01 14.89
C GLY A 245 -4.83 -12.59 13.52
N PHE A 246 -5.42 -11.53 12.96
CA PHE A 246 -4.99 -10.87 11.73
C PHE A 246 -5.52 -9.44 11.65
N LEU A 247 -4.89 -8.63 10.81
CA LEU A 247 -5.41 -7.35 10.31
C LEU A 247 -5.37 -7.38 8.77
N ARG A 248 -6.53 -7.24 8.14
CA ARG A 248 -6.67 -7.29 6.69
C ARG A 248 -7.33 -6.02 6.18
N GLN A 249 -6.68 -5.31 5.24
CA GLN A 249 -7.36 -4.26 4.50
C GLN A 249 -8.40 -4.91 3.57
N MET A 250 -9.63 -4.40 3.60
CA MET A 250 -10.74 -4.88 2.77
C MET A 250 -11.05 -3.91 1.62
N PHE A 251 -10.89 -2.61 1.88
CA PHE A 251 -11.05 -1.54 0.90
C PHE A 251 -9.89 -0.53 1.02
N PRO A 252 -9.36 0.00 -0.08
CA PRO A 252 -9.74 -0.16 -1.49
C PRO A 252 -9.23 -1.46 -2.15
N THR A 253 -8.33 -2.18 -1.53
CA THR A 253 -7.78 -3.46 -2.00
C THR A 253 -7.74 -4.47 -0.87
N ARG A 254 -7.96 -5.74 -1.18
CA ARG A 254 -7.86 -6.81 -0.18
C ARG A 254 -6.40 -7.24 -0.02
N VAL A 255 -5.85 -6.98 1.16
CA VAL A 255 -4.48 -7.37 1.52
C VAL A 255 -4.38 -7.62 3.03
N GLU A 256 -3.77 -8.72 3.42
CA GLU A 256 -3.44 -8.99 4.81
C GLU A 256 -2.17 -8.21 5.18
N LEU A 257 -2.24 -7.46 6.28
CA LEU A 257 -1.13 -6.64 6.73
C LEU A 257 -0.23 -7.46 7.66
N THR A 258 1.07 -7.37 7.42
CA THR A 258 2.07 -7.96 8.31
C THR A 258 2.37 -6.95 9.42
N PRO A 259 2.40 -7.36 10.70
CA PRO A 259 2.84 -6.50 11.78
C PRO A 259 4.27 -5.99 11.53
N GLU A 260 4.49 -4.70 11.74
CA GLU A 260 5.83 -4.11 11.72
C GLU A 260 6.56 -4.38 13.04
N ARG A 261 5.80 -4.41 14.15
CA ARG A 261 6.31 -4.66 15.49
C ARG A 261 5.27 -5.34 16.37
N ILE A 262 5.73 -6.25 17.20
CA ILE A 262 4.95 -6.89 18.26
C ILE A 262 5.73 -6.71 19.57
N SER A 263 5.06 -6.25 20.63
CA SER A 263 5.68 -6.14 21.95
C SER A 263 6.02 -7.52 22.55
N PRO A 264 6.98 -7.61 23.45
CA PRO A 264 7.38 -8.91 24.05
C PRO A 264 6.25 -9.66 24.77
N ASP A 265 5.26 -8.94 25.30
CA ASP A 265 4.07 -9.49 25.96
C ASP A 265 2.94 -9.84 24.98
N GLY A 266 3.12 -9.56 23.67
CA GLY A 266 2.10 -9.77 22.63
C GLY A 266 0.92 -8.80 22.68
N CYS A 267 0.84 -7.94 23.70
CA CYS A 267 -0.34 -7.08 23.93
C CYS A 267 -0.36 -5.80 23.08
N THR A 268 0.73 -5.49 22.37
CA THR A 268 0.79 -4.33 21.46
C THR A 268 1.30 -4.77 20.10
N VAL A 269 0.50 -4.52 19.07
CA VAL A 269 0.83 -4.86 17.69
C VAL A 269 0.76 -3.61 16.83
N GLU A 270 1.85 -3.27 16.13
CA GLU A 270 1.98 -2.10 15.29
C GLU A 270 1.94 -2.47 13.81
N TYR A 271 1.18 -1.69 13.02
CA TYR A 271 1.05 -1.85 11.57
C TYR A 271 1.34 -0.52 10.88
N ASN A 272 2.09 -0.58 9.79
CA ASN A 272 2.30 0.54 8.88
C ASN A 272 1.21 0.53 7.79
N LEU A 273 0.41 1.58 7.74
CA LEU A 273 -0.65 1.74 6.75
C LEU A 273 -0.19 2.52 5.50
N GLY A 274 1.09 2.90 5.45
CA GLY A 274 1.68 3.64 4.35
C GLY A 274 1.29 5.12 4.31
N ALA A 275 1.49 5.75 3.15
CA ALA A 275 1.16 7.15 2.92
C ALA A 275 -0.34 7.34 2.61
N TRP A 276 -0.90 8.48 3.07
CA TRP A 276 -2.31 8.80 2.95
C TRP A 276 -2.54 10.18 2.32
N GLY A 277 -3.61 10.27 1.50
CA GLY A 277 -4.25 11.50 1.08
C GLY A 277 -5.63 11.63 1.72
N GLU A 278 -6.55 12.33 1.06
CA GLU A 278 -7.96 12.33 1.42
C GLU A 278 -8.62 11.06 0.90
N GLU A 279 -8.75 10.07 1.77
CA GLU A 279 -9.23 8.74 1.39
C GLU A 279 -9.91 8.02 2.56
N LEU A 280 -10.62 6.95 2.22
CA LEU A 280 -11.22 6.00 3.15
C LEU A 280 -10.59 4.64 2.93
N ARG A 281 -10.23 3.96 4.02
CA ARG A 281 -9.82 2.55 3.98
C ARG A 281 -10.56 1.77 5.06
N GLU A 282 -10.90 0.51 4.74
CA GLU A 282 -11.55 -0.41 5.66
C GLU A 282 -10.63 -1.58 5.97
N TYR A 283 -10.59 -1.93 7.25
CA TYR A 283 -9.78 -3.02 7.75
C TYR A 283 -10.66 -3.97 8.57
N LEU A 284 -10.50 -5.27 8.33
CA LEU A 284 -11.05 -6.33 9.16
C LEU A 284 -9.97 -6.77 10.14
N ILE A 285 -10.25 -6.67 11.43
CA ILE A 285 -9.39 -7.18 12.50
C ILE A 285 -10.06 -8.37 13.18
N SER A 286 -9.29 -9.42 13.41
CA SER A 286 -9.69 -10.56 14.27
C SER A 286 -8.95 -10.45 15.60
N LEU A 287 -9.69 -10.59 16.69
CA LEU A 287 -9.16 -10.74 18.05
C LEU A 287 -9.52 -12.12 18.57
N ARG A 288 -8.54 -12.87 19.04
CA ARG A 288 -8.70 -14.21 19.62
C ARG A 288 -8.41 -14.19 21.10
N PHE A 289 -9.13 -15.02 21.85
CA PHE A 289 -8.97 -15.13 23.29
C PHE A 289 -9.37 -16.53 23.76
N PRO A 290 -8.86 -17.01 24.92
CA PRO A 290 -9.15 -18.35 25.42
C PRO A 290 -10.62 -18.50 25.81
N LYS A 291 -11.21 -19.67 25.56
CA LYS A 291 -12.59 -20.00 25.92
C LYS A 291 -12.84 -19.96 27.41
N THR A 292 -11.81 -20.23 28.22
CA THR A 292 -11.89 -20.28 29.68
C THR A 292 -10.73 -19.51 30.30
N GLY A 293 -10.90 -19.05 31.53
CA GLY A 293 -9.82 -18.42 32.31
C GLY A 293 -9.59 -16.93 32.03
N MET A 294 -10.41 -16.29 31.18
CA MET A 294 -10.31 -14.85 30.93
C MET A 294 -11.04 -14.07 32.04
N PRO A 295 -10.36 -13.20 32.82
CA PRO A 295 -10.99 -12.38 33.84
C PRO A 295 -12.09 -11.46 33.27
N GLY A 296 -13.21 -11.31 34.00
CA GLY A 296 -14.29 -10.41 33.59
C GLY A 296 -15.21 -10.95 32.50
N ARG A 297 -15.07 -12.20 32.10
CA ARG A 297 -15.90 -12.89 31.12
C ARG A 297 -17.13 -13.51 31.81
N SER A 298 -18.16 -12.71 32.00
CA SER A 298 -19.42 -13.11 32.57
C SER A 298 -20.58 -12.42 31.88
N ALA A 299 -21.72 -13.09 31.73
CA ALA A 299 -22.90 -12.53 31.09
C ALA A 299 -23.32 -11.18 31.72
N GLY A 300 -23.65 -10.20 30.89
CA GLY A 300 -24.00 -8.84 31.29
C GLY A 300 -22.80 -7.93 31.57
N ILE A 301 -21.57 -8.45 31.57
CA ILE A 301 -20.37 -7.62 31.76
C ILE A 301 -19.88 -7.06 30.42
N ARG A 302 -19.74 -5.74 30.38
CA ARG A 302 -19.12 -5.04 29.26
C ARG A 302 -17.61 -5.00 29.45
N GLN A 303 -16.87 -5.50 28.47
CA GLN A 303 -15.41 -5.58 28.54
C GLN A 303 -14.78 -4.97 27.27
N ARG A 304 -13.77 -4.13 27.46
CA ARG A 304 -12.94 -3.63 26.35
C ARG A 304 -11.85 -4.67 26.08
N LEU A 305 -11.89 -5.30 24.91
CA LEU A 305 -10.93 -6.31 24.50
C LEU A 305 -9.65 -5.69 23.93
N ALA A 306 -9.79 -4.59 23.19
CA ALA A 306 -8.68 -3.88 22.60
C ALA A 306 -8.95 -2.36 22.49
N ARG A 307 -7.87 -1.61 22.26
CA ARG A 307 -7.88 -0.22 21.82
C ARG A 307 -7.09 -0.11 20.54
N VAL A 308 -7.67 0.53 19.56
CA VAL A 308 -7.03 0.87 18.29
C VAL A 308 -6.62 2.33 18.34
N ASP A 309 -5.33 2.59 18.19
CA ASP A 309 -4.73 3.91 18.17
C ASP A 309 -4.14 4.20 16.80
N LEU A 310 -4.36 5.40 16.26
CA LEU A 310 -3.84 5.84 14.96
C LEU A 310 -2.90 7.04 15.15
N TRP A 311 -1.74 6.99 14.49
CA TRP A 311 -0.79 8.10 14.41
C TRP A 311 -0.53 8.48 12.96
N ALA A 312 -0.66 9.75 12.63
CA ALA A 312 -0.42 10.31 11.31
C ALA A 312 0.86 11.15 11.31
N GLY A 313 1.93 10.61 10.74
CA GLY A 313 3.20 11.33 10.53
C GLY A 313 3.96 11.75 11.79
N ARG A 314 3.69 11.16 12.95
CA ARG A 314 4.27 11.57 14.25
C ARG A 314 5.28 10.58 14.81
N SER A 315 6.20 11.11 15.61
CA SER A 315 7.20 10.32 16.32
C SER A 315 6.64 9.60 17.55
N ALA A 316 7.32 8.54 18.00
CA ALA A 316 6.97 7.83 19.24
C ALA A 316 7.09 8.79 20.45
N GLY A 317 6.08 8.80 21.32
CA GLY A 317 6.03 9.64 22.55
C GLY A 317 4.93 10.68 22.55
N GLU A 318 4.29 10.98 21.43
CA GLU A 318 3.11 11.84 21.35
C GLU A 318 1.81 11.05 21.58
N SER A 319 0.71 11.74 21.86
CA SER A 319 -0.62 11.11 21.93
C SER A 319 -1.09 10.71 20.55
N PRO A 320 -1.85 9.60 20.41
CA PRO A 320 -2.44 9.22 19.13
C PRO A 320 -3.39 10.31 18.61
N ASP A 321 -3.49 10.43 17.28
CA ASP A 321 -4.42 11.36 16.64
C ASP A 321 -5.87 10.93 16.86
N VAL A 322 -6.12 9.62 16.86
CA VAL A 322 -7.43 9.02 17.11
C VAL A 322 -7.25 7.74 17.91
N SER A 323 -8.17 7.49 18.86
CA SER A 323 -8.27 6.23 19.59
C SER A 323 -9.71 5.72 19.57
N ALA A 324 -9.88 4.42 19.33
CA ALA A 324 -11.19 3.77 19.33
C ALA A 324 -11.14 2.44 20.10
N PRO A 325 -12.09 2.16 21.00
CA PRO A 325 -12.17 0.88 21.71
C PRO A 325 -12.85 -0.19 20.87
N ILE A 326 -12.43 -1.44 21.04
CA ILE A 326 -13.19 -2.64 20.67
C ILE A 326 -13.69 -3.22 22.00
N ALA A 327 -14.99 -3.07 22.26
CA ALA A 327 -15.60 -3.47 23.53
C ALA A 327 -16.88 -4.26 23.27
N VAL A 328 -17.04 -5.38 23.96
CA VAL A 328 -18.20 -6.29 23.87
C VAL A 328 -18.93 -6.38 25.18
N GLU A 329 -20.19 -6.77 25.14
CA GLU A 329 -20.95 -7.25 26.30
C GLU A 329 -21.10 -8.77 26.18
N TRP A 330 -20.62 -9.48 27.20
CA TRP A 330 -20.76 -10.93 27.24
C TRP A 330 -22.21 -11.33 27.47
N THR A 331 -22.68 -12.35 26.78
CA THR A 331 -24.08 -12.81 26.89
C THR A 331 -24.19 -14.35 26.89
N ASP A 332 -25.13 -14.85 27.62
CA ASP A 332 -25.61 -16.23 27.56
C ASP A 332 -26.96 -16.35 26.83
N ASP A 333 -27.54 -15.22 26.38
CA ASP A 333 -28.76 -15.17 25.59
C ASP A 333 -28.47 -15.33 24.08
N PRO A 334 -28.88 -16.47 23.46
CA PRO A 334 -28.66 -16.69 22.03
C PRO A 334 -29.35 -15.66 21.13
N ARG A 335 -30.43 -15.02 21.57
CA ARG A 335 -31.14 -14.00 20.79
C ARG A 335 -30.30 -12.73 20.64
N ARG A 336 -29.54 -12.36 21.66
CA ARG A 336 -28.66 -11.19 21.63
C ARG A 336 -27.39 -11.44 20.79
N SER A 337 -26.85 -12.64 20.82
CA SER A 337 -25.65 -13.01 20.07
C SER A 337 -25.88 -13.15 18.56
N THR A 338 -27.15 -13.34 18.12
CA THR A 338 -27.53 -13.42 16.71
C THR A 338 -27.76 -12.04 16.06
N VAL A 339 -27.67 -10.95 16.81
CA VAL A 339 -27.76 -9.59 16.23
C VAL A 339 -26.56 -9.36 15.29
N ILE A 340 -26.87 -9.36 14.01
CA ILE A 340 -25.89 -9.16 12.94
C ILE A 340 -25.63 -7.67 12.78
N ASN A 341 -24.36 -7.26 12.81
CA ASN A 341 -23.99 -5.92 12.35
C ASN A 341 -23.82 -5.97 10.82
N PRO A 342 -24.66 -5.27 10.03
CA PRO A 342 -24.61 -5.31 8.56
C PRO A 342 -23.22 -4.98 7.99
N GLN A 343 -22.47 -4.08 8.63
CA GLN A 343 -21.13 -3.69 8.17
C GLN A 343 -20.10 -4.82 8.30
N VAL A 344 -20.27 -5.73 9.26
CA VAL A 344 -19.37 -6.90 9.42
C VAL A 344 -19.76 -8.03 8.48
N SER A 345 -21.02 -8.11 8.06
CA SER A 345 -21.53 -9.20 7.21
C SER A 345 -21.23 -9.01 5.72
N HIS A 346 -20.81 -7.82 5.30
CA HIS A 346 -20.46 -7.52 3.89
C HIS A 346 -19.00 -7.78 3.56
N HIS A 347 -18.17 -8.16 4.54
CA HIS A 347 -16.74 -8.43 4.38
C HIS A 347 -16.38 -9.89 4.63
#